data_bad95385390e46e8a11fc860fc4d2310
#
_entry.id   bad95385390e46e8a11fc860fc4d2310
#
_cell.length_a   1.000
_cell.length_b   1.000
_cell.length_c   1.000
_cell.angle_alpha   90.00
_cell.angle_beta   90.00
_cell.angle_gamma   90.00
#
_symmetry.space_group_name_H-M   'P 1'
#
loop_
_entity.id
_entity.type
_entity.pdbx_description
1 polymer ?
#
loop_
_entity_poly.entity_id
_entity_poly.type
_entity_poly.pdbx_seq_one_letter_code
_entity_poly.pdbx_strand_id
1 'polypeptide(L)'
;GALLPVNNQEAQTKLPKNRQWLWTAHAAVGSAGVRERLFSGLARSLEAFSNAASNPGAPPVNFNAAAPSKNGIAYSFGAGVKTALSKRLAATAGISYSYFSTKIRVGHTINRDTVLIRQSAFVVNSFFQSGQNREYINRYHFIELPVALEWKLHQKLPLYLHTGISLSRMLSTNALIYDRTAGIYYEDKQSLQRNQLQAFGNLNFRFINRKKISMQAGPYLQYGLSELQKGQAPEKLHLFSSGLRTSFTFL
;
A
#
# COMPACT_ATOMS: atom_id res chain seq x y z
N GLY A 1 -63.23 -6.45 22.64
CA GLY A 1 -61.95 -6.03 22.12
C GLY A 1 -61.42 -7.05 21.10
N ALA A 2 -61.53 -6.72 19.81
CA ALA A 2 -61.00 -7.55 18.73
C ALA A 2 -59.54 -7.16 18.50
N LEU A 3 -58.63 -8.12 18.71
CA LEU A 3 -57.19 -7.98 18.40
C LEU A 3 -57.01 -8.13 16.85
N LEU A 4 -56.55 -7.07 16.22
CA LEU A 4 -56.17 -7.11 14.82
C LEU A 4 -54.86 -7.95 14.63
N PRO A 5 -54.78 -8.85 13.63
CA PRO A 5 -53.57 -9.57 13.38
C PRO A 5 -52.48 -8.63 12.83
N VAL A 6 -51.33 -8.57 13.54
CA VAL A 6 -50.13 -7.92 13.06
C VAL A 6 -49.57 -8.73 11.92
N ASN A 7 -49.72 -8.23 10.71
CA ASN A 7 -49.18 -8.84 9.49
C ASN A 7 -47.68 -8.53 9.40
N ASN A 8 -46.83 -9.34 10.02
CA ASN A 8 -45.39 -9.33 9.84
C ASN A 8 -45.04 -9.93 8.46
N GLN A 9 -45.24 -9.17 7.41
CA GLN A 9 -44.56 -9.44 6.15
C GLN A 9 -43.11 -8.98 6.29
N GLU A 10 -42.29 -9.86 6.82
CA GLU A 10 -40.83 -9.77 6.61
C GLU A 10 -40.58 -9.66 5.11
N ALA A 11 -40.06 -8.52 4.71
CA ALA A 11 -39.62 -8.27 3.34
C ALA A 11 -38.44 -9.22 3.06
N GLN A 12 -38.74 -10.43 2.65
CA GLN A 12 -37.78 -11.38 2.11
C GLN A 12 -37.15 -10.70 0.88
N THR A 13 -35.98 -10.15 1.06
CA THR A 13 -35.10 -9.68 -0.01
C THR A 13 -34.73 -10.90 -0.87
N LYS A 14 -35.54 -11.15 -1.92
CA LYS A 14 -35.28 -12.20 -2.91
C LYS A 14 -33.90 -11.93 -3.50
N LEU A 15 -32.90 -12.71 -3.07
CA LEU A 15 -31.59 -12.78 -3.69
C LEU A 15 -31.77 -13.10 -5.18
N PRO A 16 -31.05 -12.45 -6.09
CA PRO A 16 -31.15 -12.74 -7.51
C PRO A 16 -30.80 -14.20 -7.77
N LYS A 17 -31.72 -14.92 -8.39
CA LYS A 17 -31.75 -16.39 -8.56
C LYS A 17 -30.65 -16.94 -9.46
N ASN A 18 -29.82 -16.08 -10.07
CA ASN A 18 -28.72 -16.46 -10.94
C ASN A 18 -27.53 -15.51 -10.73
N ARG A 19 -26.56 -15.87 -9.88
CA ARG A 19 -25.33 -15.12 -9.68
C ARG A 19 -24.44 -15.34 -10.92
N GLN A 20 -24.41 -14.36 -11.81
CA GLN A 20 -23.47 -14.37 -12.92
C GLN A 20 -22.08 -13.93 -12.44
N TRP A 21 -21.09 -14.73 -12.75
CA TRP A 21 -19.70 -14.39 -12.56
C TRP A 21 -19.19 -13.67 -13.81
N LEU A 22 -18.57 -12.52 -13.60
CA LEU A 22 -18.00 -11.70 -14.65
C LEU A 22 -16.47 -11.68 -14.48
N TRP A 23 -15.75 -11.82 -15.56
CA TRP A 23 -14.31 -11.66 -15.54
C TRP A 23 -13.95 -10.19 -15.44
N THR A 24 -12.90 -9.89 -14.69
CA THR A 24 -12.38 -8.54 -14.55
C THR A 24 -10.88 -8.51 -14.79
N ALA A 25 -10.41 -7.43 -15.40
CA ALA A 25 -8.99 -7.12 -15.49
C ALA A 25 -8.79 -5.66 -15.05
N HIS A 26 -7.61 -5.35 -14.51
CA HIS A 26 -7.29 -3.99 -14.15
C HIS A 26 -5.82 -3.68 -14.38
N ALA A 27 -5.55 -2.39 -14.59
CA ALA A 27 -4.22 -1.83 -14.59
C ALA A 27 -4.22 -0.51 -13.80
N ALA A 28 -3.13 -0.24 -13.09
CA ALA A 28 -2.96 1.02 -12.38
C ALA A 28 -1.53 1.54 -12.53
N VAL A 29 -1.39 2.84 -12.50
CA VAL A 29 -0.11 3.55 -12.51
C VAL A 29 -0.19 4.74 -11.57
N GLY A 30 0.91 5.00 -10.87
CA GLY A 30 0.96 6.10 -9.91
C GLY A 30 2.31 6.27 -9.25
N SER A 31 2.27 6.84 -8.08
CA SER A 31 3.44 7.07 -7.22
C SER A 31 3.37 6.18 -5.98
N ALA A 32 4.51 5.66 -5.56
CA ALA A 32 4.66 4.93 -4.32
C ALA A 32 5.64 5.62 -3.38
N GLY A 33 5.41 5.43 -2.10
CA GLY A 33 6.28 5.92 -1.04
C GLY A 33 6.25 5.02 0.18
N VAL A 34 7.17 5.26 1.09
CA VAL A 34 7.19 4.65 2.41
C VAL A 34 6.94 5.74 3.44
N ARG A 35 6.01 5.53 4.34
CA ARG A 35 5.64 6.47 5.40
C ARG A 35 5.66 5.77 6.75
N GLU A 36 6.07 6.47 7.79
CA GLU A 36 6.08 5.93 9.15
C GLU A 36 4.67 5.67 9.69
N ARG A 37 3.75 6.60 9.54
CA ARG A 37 2.32 6.50 9.85
C ARG A 37 1.58 7.54 9.02
N LEU A 38 0.28 7.32 8.74
CA LEU A 38 -0.53 8.28 8.00
C LEU A 38 -0.53 9.70 8.61
N PHE A 39 -0.35 9.81 9.92
CA PHE A 39 -0.43 11.08 10.67
C PHE A 39 0.89 11.46 11.39
N SER A 40 2.01 10.79 11.12
CA SER A 40 3.28 11.03 11.83
C SER A 40 3.86 12.43 11.58
N GLY A 41 3.54 13.04 10.44
CA GLY A 41 3.98 14.41 10.16
C GLY A 41 3.41 15.45 11.13
N LEU A 42 2.16 15.27 11.58
CA LEU A 42 1.52 16.16 12.56
C LEU A 42 2.09 15.95 13.97
N ALA A 43 2.34 14.70 14.36
CA ALA A 43 2.91 14.37 15.65
C ALA A 43 4.35 14.89 15.79
N ARG A 44 5.18 14.74 14.74
CA ARG A 44 6.56 15.26 14.73
C ARG A 44 6.63 16.77 14.82
N SER A 45 5.74 17.50 14.16
CA SER A 45 5.70 18.96 14.28
C SER A 45 5.36 19.38 15.71
N LEU A 46 4.42 18.70 16.38
CA LEU A 46 4.07 18.99 17.76
C LEU A 46 5.20 18.63 18.75
N GLU A 47 5.88 17.49 18.55
CA GLU A 47 7.05 17.11 19.36
C GLU A 47 8.23 18.06 19.15
N ALA A 48 8.48 18.51 17.91
CA ALA A 48 9.53 19.48 17.63
C ALA A 48 9.25 20.85 18.32
N PHE A 49 7.99 21.28 18.34
CA PHE A 49 7.60 22.49 19.08
C PHE A 49 7.77 22.32 20.59
N SER A 50 7.40 21.17 21.18
CA SER A 50 7.53 20.93 22.61
C SER A 50 9.00 20.82 23.05
N ASN A 51 9.85 20.19 22.26
CA ASN A 51 11.30 20.03 22.56
C ASN A 51 12.06 21.35 22.39
N ALA A 52 11.69 22.19 21.41
CA ALA A 52 12.27 23.53 21.25
C ALA A 52 11.94 24.47 22.42
N ALA A 53 10.74 24.29 23.00
CA ALA A 53 10.31 25.09 24.16
C ALA A 53 10.95 24.65 25.49
N SER A 54 11.40 23.39 25.60
CA SER A 54 11.93 22.84 26.85
C SER A 54 13.45 22.93 27.03
N ASN A 55 14.23 23.20 25.97
CA ASN A 55 15.70 23.24 26.08
C ASN A 55 16.37 24.13 25.00
N PRO A 56 16.37 25.46 25.13
CA PRO A 56 16.88 26.37 24.12
C PRO A 56 18.40 26.36 23.95
N GLY A 57 19.15 25.56 24.71
CA GLY A 57 20.61 25.51 24.68
C GLY A 57 21.22 24.12 24.44
N ALA A 58 20.43 23.09 24.20
CA ALA A 58 20.98 21.78 23.90
C ALA A 58 21.55 21.75 22.48
N PRO A 59 22.82 21.34 22.28
CA PRO A 59 23.36 21.15 20.94
C PRO A 59 22.49 20.13 20.21
N PRO A 60 22.24 20.32 18.89
CA PRO A 60 21.48 19.36 18.11
C PRO A 60 22.16 18.00 18.20
N VAL A 61 21.52 17.03 18.81
CA VAL A 61 21.99 15.66 18.82
C VAL A 61 21.94 15.18 17.38
N ASN A 62 23.08 15.19 16.70
CA ASN A 62 23.25 14.61 15.37
C ASN A 62 23.13 13.08 15.50
N PHE A 63 21.90 12.60 15.67
CA PHE A 63 21.63 11.21 15.34
C PHE A 63 21.88 11.08 13.84
N ASN A 64 22.68 10.10 13.44
CA ASN A 64 22.79 9.69 12.04
C ASN A 64 21.38 9.30 11.56
N ALA A 65 20.63 10.26 11.09
CA ALA A 65 19.26 10.05 10.60
C ALA A 65 19.33 9.38 9.24
N ALA A 66 18.46 8.41 9.01
CA ALA A 66 18.27 7.85 7.67
C ALA A 66 17.92 8.96 6.67
N ALA A 67 18.45 8.86 5.46
CA ALA A 67 18.11 9.80 4.39
C ALA A 67 16.59 9.73 4.12
N PRO A 68 15.93 10.88 3.92
CA PRO A 68 14.50 10.90 3.63
C PRO A 68 14.19 10.12 2.35
N SER A 69 13.23 9.19 2.44
CA SER A 69 12.76 8.44 1.29
C SER A 69 11.87 9.32 0.42
N LYS A 70 12.18 9.41 -0.87
CA LYS A 70 11.37 10.09 -1.87
C LYS A 70 10.45 9.09 -2.56
N ASN A 71 9.31 9.57 -3.03
CA ASN A 71 8.37 8.76 -3.79
C ASN A 71 9.00 8.32 -5.12
N GLY A 72 8.73 7.07 -5.50
CA GLY A 72 9.04 6.50 -6.79
C GLY A 72 7.78 6.16 -7.58
N ILE A 73 7.90 5.27 -8.54
CA ILE A 73 6.82 4.84 -9.42
C ILE A 73 6.14 3.60 -8.82
N ALA A 74 4.81 3.55 -8.98
CA ALA A 74 4.00 2.36 -8.73
C ALA A 74 3.25 1.96 -10.00
N TYR A 75 3.15 0.67 -10.26
CA TYR A 75 2.20 0.12 -11.23
C TYR A 75 1.69 -1.24 -10.77
N SER A 76 0.48 -1.56 -11.17
CA SER A 76 -0.10 -2.87 -10.92
C SER A 76 -1.00 -3.31 -12.07
N PHE A 77 -1.11 -4.60 -12.25
CA PHE A 77 -2.05 -5.21 -13.18
C PHE A 77 -2.52 -6.55 -12.63
N GLY A 78 -3.75 -6.92 -12.97
CA GLY A 78 -4.34 -8.14 -12.44
C GLY A 78 -5.62 -8.52 -13.13
N ALA A 79 -6.08 -9.72 -12.77
CA ALA A 79 -7.33 -10.28 -13.25
C ALA A 79 -8.10 -10.90 -12.07
N GLY A 80 -9.40 -11.05 -12.24
CA GLY A 80 -10.24 -11.59 -11.20
C GLY A 80 -11.66 -11.85 -11.66
N VAL A 81 -12.51 -12.08 -10.69
CA VAL A 81 -13.94 -12.34 -10.89
C VAL A 81 -14.75 -11.35 -10.07
N LYS A 82 -15.90 -11.02 -10.59
CA LYS A 82 -16.90 -10.13 -10.00
C LYS A 82 -18.25 -10.78 -9.99
N THR A 83 -18.97 -10.67 -8.87
CA THR A 83 -20.36 -11.12 -8.76
C THR A 83 -21.21 -10.04 -8.14
N ALA A 84 -22.43 -9.88 -8.64
CA ALA A 84 -23.39 -8.95 -8.06
C ALA A 84 -23.99 -9.53 -6.77
N LEU A 85 -23.91 -8.79 -5.68
CA LEU A 85 -24.56 -9.10 -4.41
C LEU A 85 -25.94 -8.46 -4.32
N SER A 86 -26.08 -7.26 -4.90
CA SER A 86 -27.34 -6.54 -4.98
C SER A 86 -27.35 -5.61 -6.19
N LYS A 87 -28.45 -4.85 -6.41
CA LYS A 87 -28.56 -3.86 -7.50
C LYS A 87 -27.48 -2.76 -7.43
N ARG A 88 -26.87 -2.54 -6.26
CA ARG A 88 -25.88 -1.48 -6.05
C ARG A 88 -24.53 -2.00 -5.54
N LEU A 89 -24.46 -3.25 -5.14
CA LEU A 89 -23.27 -3.82 -4.50
C LEU A 89 -22.80 -5.04 -5.28
N ALA A 90 -21.51 -5.11 -5.54
CA ALA A 90 -20.84 -6.27 -6.11
C ALA A 90 -19.59 -6.61 -5.29
N ALA A 91 -19.25 -7.90 -5.25
CA ALA A 91 -18.00 -8.38 -4.68
C ALA A 91 -17.03 -8.71 -5.81
N THR A 92 -15.74 -8.48 -5.57
CA THR A 92 -14.65 -8.82 -6.48
C THR A 92 -13.56 -9.56 -5.72
N ALA A 93 -12.94 -10.54 -6.38
CA ALA A 93 -11.74 -11.20 -5.89
C ALA A 93 -10.84 -11.51 -7.07
N GLY A 94 -9.52 -11.55 -6.86
CA GLY A 94 -8.62 -11.77 -7.97
C GLY A 94 -7.19 -12.00 -7.56
N ILE A 95 -6.30 -11.94 -8.55
CA ILE A 95 -4.86 -11.97 -8.38
C ILE A 95 -4.27 -10.79 -9.15
N SER A 96 -3.26 -10.15 -8.58
CA SER A 96 -2.56 -9.04 -9.21
C SER A 96 -1.07 -9.07 -8.92
N TYR A 97 -0.32 -8.49 -9.82
CA TYR A 97 1.08 -8.16 -9.63
C TYR A 97 1.20 -6.67 -9.39
N SER A 98 2.01 -6.29 -8.39
CA SER A 98 2.26 -4.89 -8.06
C SER A 98 3.75 -4.64 -7.92
N TYR A 99 4.17 -3.54 -8.51
CA TYR A 99 5.51 -2.99 -8.41
C TYR A 99 5.47 -1.65 -7.70
N PHE A 100 6.33 -1.48 -6.72
CA PHE A 100 6.54 -0.21 -6.03
C PHE A 100 8.00 0.15 -6.03
N SER A 101 8.33 1.42 -6.16
CA SER A 101 9.68 1.91 -5.97
C SER A 101 9.72 3.11 -5.04
N THR A 102 10.86 3.27 -4.36
CA THR A 102 11.18 4.47 -3.59
C THR A 102 12.61 4.86 -3.87
N LYS A 103 12.94 6.12 -3.66
CA LYS A 103 14.27 6.66 -3.92
C LYS A 103 14.87 7.16 -2.62
N ILE A 104 16.11 6.78 -2.36
CA ILE A 104 16.91 7.28 -1.24
C ILE A 104 18.25 7.82 -1.75
N ARG A 105 18.85 8.73 -1.01
CA ARG A 105 20.21 9.18 -1.29
C ARG A 105 21.19 8.41 -0.38
N VAL A 106 22.26 7.90 -0.97
CA VAL A 106 23.31 7.15 -0.31
C VAL A 106 24.66 7.76 -0.62
N GLY A 107 25.65 7.48 0.22
CA GLY A 107 27.05 7.87 0.02
C GLY A 107 27.81 6.91 -0.90
N HIS A 108 29.12 6.78 -0.62
CA HIS A 108 29.99 5.88 -1.37
C HIS A 108 29.69 4.40 -1.06
N THR A 109 29.89 3.55 -2.06
CA THR A 109 29.82 2.10 -1.90
C THR A 109 31.14 1.59 -1.34
N ILE A 110 31.09 0.78 -0.29
CA ILE A 110 32.23 0.05 0.24
C ILE A 110 31.99 -1.44 0.01
N ASN A 111 32.96 -2.08 -0.63
CA ASN A 111 32.89 -3.50 -0.96
C ASN A 111 33.75 -4.30 0.01
N ARG A 112 33.22 -5.42 0.51
CA ARG A 112 33.89 -6.42 1.35
C ARG A 112 34.55 -5.81 2.61
N ASP A 113 33.72 -5.50 3.58
CA ASP A 113 34.20 -5.10 4.89
C ASP A 113 33.43 -5.84 6.00
N THR A 114 34.08 -5.92 7.19
CA THR A 114 33.41 -6.45 8.38
C THR A 114 32.77 -5.28 9.12
N VAL A 115 31.47 -5.32 9.25
CA VAL A 115 30.69 -4.26 9.89
C VAL A 115 29.94 -4.81 11.10
N LEU A 116 29.94 -4.06 12.19
CA LEU A 116 29.15 -4.37 13.37
C LEU A 116 27.71 -3.91 13.13
N ILE A 117 26.82 -4.87 12.89
CA ILE A 117 25.39 -4.62 12.71
C ILE A 117 24.67 -5.19 13.93
N ARG A 118 23.91 -4.37 14.66
CA ARG A 118 23.17 -4.79 15.86
C ARG A 118 24.01 -5.60 16.87
N GLN A 119 25.21 -5.14 17.15
CA GLN A 119 26.19 -5.77 18.06
C GLN A 119 26.74 -7.14 17.59
N SER A 120 26.51 -7.51 16.35
CA SER A 120 27.09 -8.70 15.73
C SER A 120 27.96 -8.31 14.55
N ALA A 121 29.11 -8.98 14.40
CA ALA A 121 29.99 -8.78 13.26
C ALA A 121 29.47 -9.58 12.07
N PHE A 122 29.14 -8.90 10.99
CA PHE A 122 28.74 -9.53 9.73
C PHE A 122 29.69 -9.11 8.61
N VAL A 123 30.05 -10.06 7.76
CA VAL A 123 30.73 -9.76 6.49
C VAL A 123 29.65 -9.37 5.49
N VAL A 124 29.60 -8.11 5.13
CA VAL A 124 28.69 -7.59 4.11
C VAL A 124 29.45 -7.43 2.81
N ASN A 125 28.97 -8.05 1.74
CA ASN A 125 29.65 -8.02 0.44
C ASN A 125 29.69 -6.61 -0.17
N SER A 126 28.70 -5.79 0.09
CA SER A 126 28.68 -4.37 -0.26
C SER A 126 27.68 -3.61 0.61
N PHE A 127 28.07 -2.41 1.01
CA PHE A 127 27.18 -1.49 1.72
C PHE A 127 27.42 -0.05 1.24
N PHE A 128 26.46 0.83 1.54
CA PHE A 128 26.56 2.24 1.21
C PHE A 128 26.68 3.04 2.51
N GLN A 129 27.57 3.99 2.54
CA GLN A 129 27.64 4.95 3.64
C GLN A 129 26.41 5.87 3.61
N SER A 130 26.09 6.46 4.76
CA SER A 130 25.15 7.58 4.80
C SER A 130 25.76 8.76 4.03
N GLY A 131 24.99 9.39 3.14
CA GLY A 131 25.47 10.49 2.31
C GLY A 131 24.45 10.87 1.23
N GLN A 132 24.81 11.84 0.41
CA GLN A 132 23.93 12.39 -0.63
C GLN A 132 24.49 12.27 -2.05
N ASN A 133 25.54 11.48 -2.24
CA ASN A 133 26.32 11.45 -3.47
C ASN A 133 25.60 10.73 -4.62
N ARG A 134 24.76 9.74 -4.29
CA ARG A 134 24.10 8.88 -5.28
C ARG A 134 22.64 8.63 -4.93
N GLU A 135 21.76 8.63 -5.94
CA GLU A 135 20.39 8.17 -5.80
C GLU A 135 20.34 6.63 -5.96
N TYR A 136 19.72 5.96 -5.00
CA TYR A 136 19.45 4.54 -5.03
C TYR A 136 17.95 4.30 -5.10
N ILE A 137 17.52 3.38 -5.99
CA ILE A 137 16.11 3.04 -6.18
C ILE A 137 15.83 1.71 -5.50
N ASN A 138 15.10 1.76 -4.40
CA ASN A 138 14.51 0.57 -3.80
C ASN A 138 13.35 0.10 -4.67
N ARG A 139 13.27 -1.19 -4.93
CA ARG A 139 12.25 -1.83 -5.76
C ARG A 139 11.60 -2.95 -4.98
N TYR A 140 10.27 -3.03 -5.05
CA TYR A 140 9.47 -4.03 -4.35
C TYR A 140 8.51 -4.66 -5.35
N HIS A 141 8.53 -5.98 -5.46
CA HIS A 141 7.68 -6.77 -6.34
C HIS A 141 6.77 -7.64 -5.49
N PHE A 142 5.46 -7.52 -5.69
CA PHE A 142 4.46 -8.26 -4.94
C PHE A 142 3.54 -9.04 -5.87
N ILE A 143 3.09 -10.20 -5.39
CA ILE A 143 1.86 -10.84 -5.83
C ILE A 143 0.80 -10.58 -4.78
N GLU A 144 -0.42 -10.24 -5.20
CA GLU A 144 -1.50 -9.82 -4.32
C GLU A 144 -2.78 -10.59 -4.60
N LEU A 145 -3.53 -10.86 -3.53
CA LEU A 145 -4.86 -11.44 -3.56
C LEU A 145 -5.86 -10.40 -3.05
N PRO A 146 -6.36 -9.51 -3.91
CA PRO A 146 -7.33 -8.49 -3.54
C PRO A 146 -8.73 -9.09 -3.38
N VAL A 147 -9.42 -8.68 -2.32
CA VAL A 147 -10.86 -8.91 -2.11
C VAL A 147 -11.50 -7.56 -1.82
N ALA A 148 -12.54 -7.22 -2.56
CA ALA A 148 -13.16 -5.90 -2.47
C ALA A 148 -14.66 -5.91 -2.71
N LEU A 149 -15.27 -4.82 -2.27
CA LEU A 149 -16.65 -4.46 -2.55
C LEU A 149 -16.68 -3.26 -3.50
N GLU A 150 -17.51 -3.36 -4.52
CA GLU A 150 -17.82 -2.25 -5.42
C GLU A 150 -19.23 -1.77 -5.12
N TRP A 151 -19.36 -0.51 -4.77
CA TRP A 151 -20.62 0.12 -4.46
C TRP A 151 -20.96 1.22 -5.48
N LYS A 152 -22.14 1.14 -6.11
CA LYS A 152 -22.67 2.20 -6.97
C LYS A 152 -23.20 3.34 -6.10
N LEU A 153 -22.46 4.45 -6.03
CA LEU A 153 -22.74 5.57 -5.13
C LEU A 153 -24.01 6.33 -5.52
N HIS A 154 -24.25 6.51 -6.82
CA HIS A 154 -25.38 7.30 -7.29
C HIS A 154 -26.18 6.54 -8.35
N GLN A 155 -27.51 6.72 -8.38
CA GLN A 155 -28.39 5.98 -9.30
C GLN A 155 -28.24 6.46 -10.75
N LYS A 156 -28.16 7.77 -10.94
CA LYS A 156 -28.10 8.41 -12.28
C LYS A 156 -26.68 8.57 -12.80
N LEU A 157 -25.69 8.78 -11.91
CA LEU A 157 -24.30 8.92 -12.28
C LEU A 157 -23.58 7.57 -12.26
N PRO A 158 -22.73 7.27 -13.25
CA PRO A 158 -21.98 6.03 -13.32
C PRO A 158 -20.73 6.06 -12.40
N LEU A 159 -20.94 6.44 -11.12
CA LEU A 159 -19.89 6.59 -10.10
C LEU A 159 -19.91 5.41 -9.14
N TYR A 160 -18.74 4.80 -8.94
CA TYR A 160 -18.56 3.59 -8.15
C TYR A 160 -17.42 3.77 -7.16
N LEU A 161 -17.64 3.39 -5.91
CA LEU A 161 -16.62 3.24 -4.91
C LEU A 161 -16.22 1.75 -4.85
N HIS A 162 -14.94 1.47 -5.06
CA HIS A 162 -14.38 0.13 -4.95
C HIS A 162 -13.35 0.14 -3.80
N THR A 163 -13.62 -0.60 -2.75
CA THR A 163 -12.78 -0.63 -1.55
C THR A 163 -12.61 -2.06 -1.06
N GLY A 164 -11.46 -2.35 -0.47
CA GLY A 164 -11.15 -3.69 0.00
C GLY A 164 -9.80 -3.81 0.67
N ILE A 165 -9.45 -5.06 0.89
CA ILE A 165 -8.15 -5.47 1.43
C ILE A 165 -7.43 -6.38 0.44
N SER A 166 -6.12 -6.40 0.50
CA SER A 166 -5.27 -7.28 -0.29
C SER A 166 -4.25 -7.96 0.59
N LEU A 167 -4.17 -9.28 0.50
CA LEU A 167 -3.06 -10.04 1.04
C LEU A 167 -1.94 -10.09 0.00
N SER A 168 -0.78 -9.55 0.35
CA SER A 168 0.33 -9.38 -0.57
C SER A 168 1.53 -10.19 -0.10
N ARG A 169 2.21 -10.84 -1.04
CA ARG A 169 3.47 -11.54 -0.80
C ARG A 169 4.58 -10.94 -1.65
N MET A 170 5.66 -10.53 -0.98
CA MET A 170 6.85 -10.00 -1.64
C MET A 170 7.57 -11.12 -2.38
N LEU A 171 7.73 -10.96 -3.70
CA LEU A 171 8.45 -11.89 -4.58
C LEU A 171 9.94 -11.59 -4.58
N SER A 172 10.28 -10.31 -4.77
CA SER A 172 11.68 -9.86 -4.76
C SER A 172 11.79 -8.39 -4.34
N THR A 173 12.98 -8.03 -3.88
CA THR A 173 13.34 -6.65 -3.54
C THR A 173 14.85 -6.48 -3.55
N ASN A 174 15.30 -5.26 -3.82
CA ASN A 174 16.66 -4.78 -3.64
C ASN A 174 16.72 -3.66 -2.58
N ALA A 175 15.69 -3.54 -1.74
CA ALA A 175 15.60 -2.44 -0.80
C ALA A 175 16.72 -2.47 0.24
N LEU A 176 17.29 -1.29 0.47
CA LEU A 176 18.30 -1.08 1.48
C LEU A 176 17.64 -0.80 2.83
N ILE A 177 18.23 -1.38 3.87
CA ILE A 177 17.91 -1.13 5.27
C ILE A 177 19.00 -0.24 5.85
N TYR A 178 18.60 0.73 6.65
CA TYR A 178 19.51 1.62 7.35
C TYR A 178 19.79 1.11 8.76
N ASP A 179 21.06 0.92 9.08
CA ASP A 179 21.53 0.69 10.45
C ASP A 179 22.00 2.02 11.05
N ARG A 180 21.30 2.48 12.09
CA ARG A 180 21.61 3.75 12.76
C ARG A 180 22.93 3.69 13.54
N THR A 181 23.29 2.51 14.06
CA THR A 181 24.49 2.33 14.87
C THR A 181 25.74 2.40 14.00
N ALA A 182 25.70 1.74 12.85
CA ALA A 182 26.82 1.72 11.91
C ALA A 182 26.79 2.90 10.91
N GLY A 183 25.65 3.61 10.76
CA GLY A 183 25.50 4.70 9.80
C GLY A 183 25.56 4.25 8.33
N ILE A 184 25.14 3.02 8.05
CA ILE A 184 25.25 2.40 6.74
C ILE A 184 23.92 1.89 6.22
N TYR A 185 23.83 1.76 4.89
CA TYR A 185 22.74 1.09 4.17
C TYR A 185 23.25 -0.24 3.61
N TYR A 186 22.49 -1.31 3.82
CA TYR A 186 22.81 -2.63 3.30
C TYR A 186 21.57 -3.40 2.88
N GLU A 187 21.73 -4.39 1.99
CA GLU A 187 20.63 -5.27 1.60
C GLU A 187 20.43 -6.38 2.64
N ASP A 188 19.25 -6.42 3.25
CA ASP A 188 18.83 -7.54 4.09
C ASP A 188 17.36 -7.92 3.79
N LYS A 189 17.23 -8.94 2.95
CA LYS A 189 15.92 -9.46 2.55
C LYS A 189 15.21 -10.21 3.68
N GLN A 190 15.92 -10.63 4.72
CA GLN A 190 15.35 -11.40 5.83
C GLN A 190 14.63 -10.50 6.84
N SER A 191 15.13 -9.28 7.03
CA SER A 191 14.51 -8.27 7.88
C SER A 191 13.26 -7.64 7.28
N LEU A 192 12.94 -7.90 6.00
CA LEU A 192 11.73 -7.41 5.39
C LEU A 192 10.55 -8.37 5.61
N GLN A 193 9.36 -7.80 5.85
CA GLN A 193 8.11 -8.54 5.98
C GLN A 193 7.65 -9.01 4.61
N ARG A 194 7.72 -10.34 4.37
CA ARG A 194 7.34 -10.91 3.07
C ARG A 194 5.84 -10.90 2.83
N ASN A 195 5.04 -11.18 3.87
CA ASN A 195 3.58 -11.17 3.78
C ASN A 195 3.06 -9.87 4.36
N GLN A 196 2.25 -9.15 3.60
CA GLN A 196 1.70 -7.87 4.00
C GLN A 196 0.19 -7.84 3.79
N LEU A 197 -0.50 -7.14 4.66
CA LEU A 197 -1.90 -6.79 4.51
C LEU A 197 -1.97 -5.33 4.07
N GLN A 198 -2.78 -5.04 3.05
CA GLN A 198 -2.96 -3.70 2.50
C GLN A 198 -4.45 -3.39 2.41
N ALA A 199 -4.82 -2.14 2.64
CA ALA A 199 -6.15 -1.62 2.36
C ALA A 199 -6.07 -0.76 1.09
N PHE A 200 -7.12 -0.77 0.29
CA PHE A 200 -7.19 0.07 -0.90
C PHE A 200 -8.60 0.63 -1.14
N GLY A 201 -8.65 1.75 -1.82
CA GLY A 201 -9.88 2.41 -2.24
C GLY A 201 -9.71 3.07 -3.59
N ASN A 202 -10.73 2.97 -4.45
CA ASN A 202 -10.77 3.62 -5.76
C ASN A 202 -12.13 4.26 -5.95
N LEU A 203 -12.14 5.46 -6.49
CA LEU A 203 -13.37 6.13 -6.92
C LEU A 203 -13.41 6.12 -8.45
N ASN A 204 -14.23 5.24 -9.01
CA ASN A 204 -14.24 4.95 -10.44
C ASN A 204 -15.44 5.58 -11.14
N PHE A 205 -15.19 6.15 -12.30
CA PHE A 205 -16.22 6.57 -13.26
C PHE A 205 -16.30 5.55 -14.38
N ARG A 206 -17.52 5.02 -14.64
CA ARG A 206 -17.78 4.09 -15.74
C ARG A 206 -18.13 4.87 -16.99
N PHE A 207 -17.27 4.83 -18.01
CA PHE A 207 -17.46 5.57 -19.26
C PHE A 207 -17.85 4.66 -20.44
N ILE A 208 -17.59 3.35 -20.35
CA ILE A 208 -18.08 2.36 -21.32
C ILE A 208 -18.95 1.35 -20.58
N ASN A 209 -20.17 1.16 -21.09
CA ASN A 209 -21.10 0.17 -20.57
C ASN A 209 -21.85 -0.48 -21.75
N ARG A 210 -21.20 -1.43 -22.42
CA ARG A 210 -21.77 -2.22 -23.50
C ARG A 210 -22.16 -3.61 -22.99
N LYS A 211 -23.01 -4.33 -23.72
CA LYS A 211 -23.54 -5.66 -23.32
C LYS A 211 -22.43 -6.65 -22.94
N LYS A 212 -21.26 -6.59 -23.56
CA LYS A 212 -20.15 -7.54 -23.33
C LYS A 212 -18.98 -6.96 -22.54
N ILE A 213 -18.82 -5.65 -22.49
CA ILE A 213 -17.65 -4.99 -21.90
C ILE A 213 -18.09 -3.73 -21.15
N SER A 214 -17.58 -3.59 -19.94
CA SER A 214 -17.69 -2.36 -19.15
C SER A 214 -16.32 -1.88 -18.78
N MET A 215 -16.06 -0.57 -18.91
CA MET A 215 -14.77 0.05 -18.60
C MET A 215 -14.97 1.19 -17.61
N GLN A 216 -14.14 1.22 -16.58
CA GLN A 216 -14.15 2.22 -15.52
C GLN A 216 -12.71 2.74 -15.32
N ALA A 217 -12.57 4.01 -14.95
CA ALA A 217 -11.30 4.56 -14.53
C ALA A 217 -11.50 5.58 -13.40
N GLY A 218 -10.48 5.76 -12.59
CA GLY A 218 -10.50 6.75 -11.52
C GLY A 218 -9.28 6.72 -10.62
N PRO A 219 -9.19 7.66 -9.68
CA PRO A 219 -8.13 7.72 -8.70
C PRO A 219 -8.19 6.51 -7.76
N TYR A 220 -7.00 6.02 -7.39
CA TYR A 220 -6.85 4.98 -6.39
C TYR A 220 -5.87 5.40 -5.29
N LEU A 221 -6.06 4.79 -4.13
CA LEU A 221 -5.21 4.87 -2.97
C LEU A 221 -5.01 3.46 -2.42
N GLN A 222 -3.77 3.11 -2.06
CA GLN A 222 -3.43 1.84 -1.42
C GLN A 222 -2.47 2.11 -0.26
N TYR A 223 -2.73 1.48 0.88
CA TYR A 223 -1.96 1.65 2.10
C TYR A 223 -1.66 0.32 2.76
N GLY A 224 -0.39 0.07 3.07
CA GLY A 224 0.06 -1.09 3.83
C GLY A 224 -0.36 -1.01 5.29
N LEU A 225 -1.20 -1.93 5.74
CA LEU A 225 -1.58 -2.06 7.15
C LEU A 225 -0.48 -2.75 7.95
N SER A 226 0.28 -3.62 7.31
CA SER A 226 1.45 -4.28 7.90
C SER A 226 2.70 -3.42 7.76
N GLU A 227 3.61 -3.53 8.72
CA GLU A 227 4.92 -2.89 8.67
C GLU A 227 5.79 -3.54 7.58
N LEU A 228 6.63 -2.74 6.91
CA LEU A 228 7.54 -3.21 5.85
C LEU A 228 8.70 -4.03 6.41
N GLN A 229 9.14 -3.73 7.66
CA GLN A 229 10.24 -4.39 8.34
C GLN A 229 9.73 -5.27 9.48
N LYS A 230 10.42 -6.38 9.73
CA LYS A 230 10.16 -7.27 10.85
C LYS A 230 10.84 -6.77 12.14
N GLY A 231 10.26 -7.12 13.29
CA GLY A 231 10.85 -6.86 14.60
C GLY A 231 10.64 -5.44 15.10
N GLN A 232 11.36 -5.08 16.15
CA GLN A 232 11.31 -3.75 16.76
C GLN A 232 12.18 -2.75 15.96
N ALA A 233 11.85 -2.54 14.69
CA ALA A 233 12.47 -1.44 13.96
C ALA A 233 12.05 -0.12 14.63
N PRO A 234 12.99 0.82 14.84
CA PRO A 234 12.69 2.10 15.48
C PRO A 234 11.65 2.92 14.70
N GLU A 235 11.48 2.62 13.42
CA GLU A 235 10.50 3.28 12.54
C GLU A 235 9.57 2.24 11.93
N LYS A 236 8.28 2.40 12.20
CA LYS A 236 7.22 1.57 11.63
C LYS A 236 6.90 2.07 10.22
N LEU A 237 7.54 1.50 9.23
CA LEU A 237 7.42 1.91 7.84
C LEU A 237 6.27 1.16 7.14
N HIS A 238 5.37 1.91 6.51
CA HIS A 238 4.24 1.40 5.74
C HIS A 238 4.35 1.81 4.28
N LEU A 239 4.09 0.88 3.39
CA LEU A 239 4.04 1.15 1.95
C LEU A 239 2.75 1.90 1.61
N PHE A 240 2.87 2.90 0.76
CA PHE A 240 1.75 3.71 0.31
C PHE A 240 1.85 3.92 -1.20
N SER A 241 0.72 3.89 -1.91
CA SER A 241 0.67 4.28 -3.31
C SER A 241 -0.64 4.99 -3.67
N SER A 242 -0.56 5.85 -4.67
CA SER A 242 -1.72 6.57 -5.21
C SER A 242 -1.51 6.88 -6.69
N GLY A 243 -2.59 6.96 -7.45
CA GLY A 243 -2.53 7.21 -8.88
C GLY A 243 -3.87 7.02 -9.57
N LEU A 244 -3.82 6.52 -10.79
CA LEU A 244 -5.00 6.21 -11.62
C LEU A 244 -5.09 4.71 -11.84
N ARG A 245 -6.31 4.18 -11.75
CA ARG A 245 -6.64 2.78 -12.03
C ARG A 245 -7.72 2.69 -13.08
N THR A 246 -7.52 1.80 -14.02
CA THR A 246 -8.50 1.41 -15.04
C THR A 246 -8.92 -0.03 -14.80
N SER A 247 -10.21 -0.32 -14.92
CA SER A 247 -10.75 -1.67 -14.74
C SER A 247 -11.71 -2.02 -15.88
N PHE A 248 -11.57 -3.23 -16.36
CA PHE A 248 -12.39 -3.83 -17.41
C PHE A 248 -13.22 -4.96 -16.81
N THR A 249 -14.47 -5.06 -17.21
CA THR A 249 -15.33 -6.18 -16.82
C THR A 249 -15.92 -6.79 -18.09
N PHE A 250 -15.79 -8.11 -18.21
CA PHE A 250 -16.23 -8.90 -19.37
C PHE A 250 -17.35 -9.86 -18.94
N LEU A 251 -18.33 -10.05 -19.82
CA LEU A 251 -19.39 -11.05 -19.69
C LEU A 251 -18.95 -12.38 -20.27
#